data_afcc5459bc081e65861f389698479dad
#
_entry.id   afcc5459bc081e65861f389698479dad
#
_cell.length_a   1.000
_cell.length_b   1.000
_cell.length_c   1.000
_cell.angle_alpha   90.00
_cell.angle_beta   90.00
_cell.angle_gamma   90.00
#
_symmetry.space_group_name_H-M   'P 1'
#
loop_
_entity.id
_entity.type
_entity.pdbx_description
1 polymer ?
#
loop_
_entity_poly.entity_id
_entity_poly.type
_entity_poly.pdbx_seq_one_letter_code
_entity_poly.pdbx_strand_id
1 'polypeptide(L)'
;MKKEQTYTHVSHDFEPVFDENSKVLILGTFPSVKSRENQFYYGHPQNRFWKVIAGLTESEVPQTIEEKRKLLLEHGIAIWDVIESCDIIGSSDSSIKNVVPADIERVVANSKIQNIYANGGTAKKLYEKYSQKKTGREIIGLPSTSPANAAYSLERLLECWQEVKKVL
;
A
#
# COMPACT_ATOMS: atom_id res chain seq x y z
N MET A 1 -18.90 -25.19 -17.06
CA MET A 1 -18.42 -25.55 -15.72
C MET A 1 -17.71 -24.39 -15.06
N LYS A 2 -18.17 -24.01 -13.86
CA LYS A 2 -17.46 -23.00 -13.08
C LYS A 2 -16.21 -23.64 -12.49
N LYS A 3 -15.05 -22.98 -12.66
CA LYS A 3 -13.85 -23.35 -11.91
C LYS A 3 -14.11 -23.10 -10.43
N GLU A 4 -13.87 -24.10 -9.60
CA GLU A 4 -13.85 -23.88 -8.16
C GLU A 4 -12.75 -22.90 -7.84
N GLN A 5 -13.12 -21.82 -7.14
CA GLN A 5 -12.16 -20.86 -6.63
C GLN A 5 -11.61 -21.41 -5.31
N THR A 6 -10.32 -21.64 -5.27
CA THR A 6 -9.66 -22.23 -4.12
C THR A 6 -8.94 -21.15 -3.31
N TYR A 7 -9.16 -21.15 -2.01
CA TYR A 7 -8.40 -20.34 -1.08
C TYR A 7 -6.96 -20.84 -0.94
N THR A 8 -6.03 -19.92 -0.89
CA THR A 8 -4.62 -20.21 -0.61
C THR A 8 -4.19 -19.39 0.60
N HIS A 9 -3.47 -20.02 1.53
CA HIS A 9 -2.85 -19.29 2.62
C HIS A 9 -1.57 -18.63 2.13
N VAL A 10 -1.46 -17.32 2.29
CA VAL A 10 -0.32 -16.53 1.78
C VAL A 10 0.22 -15.63 2.86
N SER A 11 1.54 -15.58 2.97
CA SER A 11 2.25 -14.65 3.84
C SER A 11 2.91 -13.55 3.02
N HIS A 12 2.98 -12.36 3.60
CA HIS A 12 3.70 -11.23 3.04
C HIS A 12 5.18 -11.47 3.27
N ASP A 13 5.91 -11.80 2.23
CA ASP A 13 7.29 -12.29 2.34
C ASP A 13 8.35 -11.29 1.85
N PHE A 14 7.99 -10.02 1.73
CA PHE A 14 8.97 -8.95 1.48
C PHE A 14 8.74 -7.78 2.44
N GLU A 15 9.81 -7.07 2.73
CA GLU A 15 9.86 -6.08 3.80
C GLU A 15 9.16 -4.76 3.43
N PRO A 16 8.72 -3.97 4.44
CA PRO A 16 8.29 -2.60 4.18
C PRO A 16 9.45 -1.76 3.66
N VAL A 17 9.11 -0.73 2.88
CA VAL A 17 10.09 0.27 2.45
C VAL A 17 9.97 1.45 3.40
N PHE A 18 11.00 1.70 4.18
CA PHE A 18 11.10 2.88 5.04
C PHE A 18 12.54 3.06 5.55
N ASP A 19 12.82 4.22 6.08
CA ASP A 19 14.02 4.48 6.87
C ASP A 19 13.69 5.41 8.05
N GLU A 20 14.69 5.77 8.81
CA GLU A 20 14.52 6.63 10.00
C GLU A 20 13.99 8.03 9.66
N ASN A 21 14.10 8.46 8.41
CA ASN A 21 13.67 9.77 7.92
C ASN A 21 12.30 9.76 7.26
N SER A 22 11.67 8.61 7.12
CA SER A 22 10.33 8.50 6.55
C SER A 22 9.33 9.32 7.36
N LYS A 23 8.51 10.12 6.68
CA LYS A 23 7.56 11.06 7.29
C LYS A 23 6.11 10.61 7.17
N VAL A 24 5.79 9.90 6.09
CA VAL A 24 4.45 9.40 5.82
C VAL A 24 4.51 7.91 5.53
N LEU A 25 3.43 7.20 5.90
CA LEU A 25 3.28 5.78 5.60
C LEU A 25 2.02 5.57 4.77
N ILE A 26 2.16 4.92 3.63
CA ILE A 26 1.04 4.54 2.79
C ILE A 26 0.84 3.04 2.91
N LEU A 27 -0.34 2.63 3.34
CA LEU A 27 -0.68 1.22 3.55
C LEU A 27 -1.64 0.73 2.48
N GLY A 28 -1.27 -0.38 1.83
CA GLY A 28 -2.19 -1.18 1.04
C GLY A 28 -2.81 -2.28 1.89
N THR A 29 -3.63 -3.10 1.25
CA THR A 29 -4.30 -4.23 1.91
C THR A 29 -3.37 -5.43 2.00
N PHE A 30 -3.01 -6.00 0.85
CA PHE A 30 -2.16 -7.17 0.70
C PHE A 30 -1.61 -7.18 -0.73
N PRO A 31 -0.38 -7.68 -0.95
CA PRO A 31 0.19 -7.65 -2.30
C PRO A 31 -0.60 -8.53 -3.28
N SER A 32 -0.78 -8.03 -4.50
CA SER A 32 -1.37 -8.79 -5.59
C SER A 32 -0.50 -10.00 -5.96
N VAL A 33 -1.05 -10.93 -6.76
CA VAL A 33 -0.27 -12.07 -7.28
C VAL A 33 1.00 -11.58 -7.97
N LYS A 34 0.89 -10.53 -8.80
CA LYS A 34 2.04 -9.97 -9.54
C LYS A 34 3.09 -9.38 -8.60
N SER A 35 2.66 -8.67 -7.56
CA SER A 35 3.56 -8.13 -6.54
C SER A 35 4.29 -9.24 -5.77
N ARG A 36 3.58 -10.33 -5.46
CA ARG A 36 4.17 -11.49 -4.79
C ARG A 36 5.21 -12.19 -5.68
N GLU A 37 4.94 -12.30 -6.98
CA GLU A 37 5.90 -12.86 -7.95
C GLU A 37 7.17 -12.00 -8.03
N ASN A 38 7.01 -10.68 -8.04
CA ASN A 38 8.11 -9.73 -8.15
C ASN A 38 8.79 -9.42 -6.82
N GLN A 39 8.20 -9.85 -5.69
CA GLN A 39 8.67 -9.54 -4.33
C GLN A 39 8.78 -8.05 -4.07
N PHE A 40 7.87 -7.25 -4.66
CA PHE A 40 7.81 -5.82 -4.45
C PHE A 40 6.40 -5.27 -4.70
N TYR A 41 6.15 -4.05 -4.21
CA TYR A 41 4.83 -3.42 -4.15
C TYR A 41 4.33 -2.91 -5.49
N TYR A 42 3.01 -3.01 -5.66
CA TYR A 42 2.31 -2.43 -6.82
C TYR A 42 2.92 -2.87 -8.16
N GLY A 43 3.19 -4.16 -8.27
CA GLY A 43 3.84 -4.74 -9.45
C GLY A 43 2.93 -4.97 -10.65
N HIS A 44 1.61 -4.89 -10.47
CA HIS A 44 0.68 -5.04 -11.59
C HIS A 44 0.85 -3.86 -12.54
N PRO A 45 1.06 -4.10 -13.85
CA PRO A 45 1.39 -3.03 -14.81
C PRO A 45 0.30 -1.96 -14.97
N GLN A 46 -0.94 -2.28 -14.65
CA GLN A 46 -2.05 -1.33 -14.71
C GLN A 46 -2.31 -0.59 -13.40
N ASN A 47 -1.61 -0.94 -12.31
CA ASN A 47 -1.73 -0.18 -11.07
C ASN A 47 -1.06 1.18 -11.24
N ARG A 48 -1.78 2.24 -10.83
CA ARG A 48 -1.35 3.61 -11.04
C ARG A 48 -0.50 4.18 -9.91
N PHE A 49 -0.17 3.38 -8.90
CA PHE A 49 0.55 3.84 -7.71
C PHE A 49 1.84 4.59 -8.06
N TRP A 50 2.71 4.01 -8.88
CA TRP A 50 3.99 4.62 -9.20
C TRP A 50 3.85 5.90 -10.03
N LYS A 51 2.83 5.98 -10.88
CA LYS A 51 2.50 7.19 -11.62
C LYS A 51 2.00 8.29 -10.69
N VAL A 52 1.19 7.93 -9.69
CA VAL A 52 0.72 8.87 -8.67
C VAL A 52 1.89 9.41 -7.85
N ILE A 53 2.76 8.55 -7.34
CA ILE A 53 3.92 8.99 -6.56
C ILE A 53 4.85 9.88 -7.40
N ALA A 54 5.12 9.50 -8.63
CA ALA A 54 5.93 10.32 -9.55
C ALA A 54 5.31 11.71 -9.75
N GLY A 55 3.99 11.77 -9.95
CA GLY A 55 3.28 13.05 -10.11
C GLY A 55 3.34 13.92 -8.86
N LEU A 56 3.18 13.34 -7.68
CA LEU A 56 3.23 14.06 -6.41
C LEU A 56 4.63 14.62 -6.11
N THR A 57 5.68 13.93 -6.54
CA THR A 57 7.07 14.28 -6.29
C THR A 57 7.73 15.00 -7.46
N GLU A 58 6.97 15.26 -8.52
CA GLU A 58 7.47 15.89 -9.75
C GLU A 58 8.69 15.15 -10.33
N SER A 59 8.61 13.84 -10.32
CA SER A 59 9.67 12.93 -10.73
C SER A 59 9.25 12.11 -11.94
N GLU A 60 10.22 11.50 -12.62
CA GLU A 60 9.93 10.50 -13.65
C GLU A 60 9.36 9.24 -13.00
N VAL A 61 8.54 8.50 -13.74
CA VAL A 61 7.97 7.24 -13.25
C VAL A 61 9.09 6.21 -13.10
N PRO A 62 9.30 5.68 -11.90
CA PRO A 62 10.37 4.69 -11.68
C PRO A 62 10.06 3.37 -12.38
N GLN A 63 11.06 2.74 -12.96
CA GLN A 63 10.90 1.50 -13.74
C GLN A 63 11.46 0.26 -13.03
N THR A 64 12.52 0.43 -12.24
CA THR A 64 13.15 -0.67 -11.51
C THR A 64 12.80 -0.62 -10.02
N ILE A 65 12.99 -1.75 -9.34
CA ILE A 65 12.80 -1.81 -7.87
C ILE A 65 13.73 -0.82 -7.17
N GLU A 66 14.98 -0.70 -7.63
CA GLU A 66 15.94 0.25 -7.08
C GLU A 66 15.47 1.70 -7.24
N GLU A 67 14.98 2.06 -8.43
CA GLU A 67 14.43 3.39 -8.70
C GLU A 67 13.20 3.68 -7.84
N LYS A 68 12.31 2.70 -7.68
CA LYS A 68 11.11 2.80 -6.86
C LYS A 68 11.45 3.04 -5.39
N ARG A 69 12.38 2.25 -4.85
CA ARG A 69 12.84 2.37 -3.47
C ARG A 69 13.51 3.72 -3.24
N LYS A 70 14.37 4.13 -4.13
CA LYS A 70 15.07 5.42 -4.07
C LYS A 70 14.10 6.60 -4.08
N LEU A 71 13.12 6.57 -4.98
CA LEU A 71 12.10 7.62 -5.08
C LEU A 71 11.35 7.80 -3.77
N LEU A 72 10.92 6.70 -3.16
CA LEU A 72 10.20 6.73 -1.89
C LEU A 72 11.07 7.29 -0.76
N LEU A 73 12.26 6.76 -0.58
CA LEU A 73 13.14 7.13 0.53
C LEU A 73 13.63 8.58 0.43
N GLU A 74 13.94 9.05 -0.77
CA GLU A 74 14.35 10.45 -0.99
C GLU A 74 13.26 11.45 -0.62
N HIS A 75 12.00 11.06 -0.73
CA HIS A 75 10.85 11.92 -0.44
C HIS A 75 10.19 11.67 0.91
N GLY A 76 10.79 10.81 1.73
CA GLY A 76 10.27 10.52 3.06
C GLY A 76 8.97 9.71 3.06
N ILE A 77 8.75 8.91 2.03
CA ILE A 77 7.55 8.07 1.88
C ILE A 77 7.88 6.63 2.23
N ALA A 78 7.17 6.08 3.21
CA ALA A 78 7.22 4.66 3.53
C ALA A 78 6.00 3.95 2.95
N ILE A 79 6.16 2.69 2.57
CA ILE A 79 5.05 1.85 2.12
C ILE A 79 5.10 0.48 2.77
N TRP A 80 3.91 -0.06 3.04
CA TRP A 80 3.69 -1.43 3.50
C TRP A 80 2.24 -1.83 3.22
N ASP A 81 1.83 -2.98 3.76
CA ASP A 81 0.45 -3.46 3.72
C ASP A 81 -0.03 -3.77 5.13
N VAL A 82 -1.33 -3.71 5.35
CA VAL A 82 -1.94 -3.96 6.68
C VAL A 82 -1.84 -5.42 7.07
N ILE A 83 -1.87 -6.33 6.09
CA ILE A 83 -1.95 -7.78 6.33
C ILE A 83 -0.58 -8.43 6.21
N GLU A 84 -0.17 -9.18 7.23
CA GLU A 84 1.01 -10.03 7.19
C GLU A 84 0.72 -11.38 6.54
N SER A 85 -0.42 -11.99 6.89
CA SER A 85 -0.85 -13.24 6.25
C SER A 85 -2.36 -13.34 6.24
N CYS A 86 -2.89 -14.10 5.30
CA CYS A 86 -4.33 -14.34 5.19
C CYS A 86 -4.61 -15.51 4.27
N ASP A 87 -5.87 -15.91 4.23
CA ASP A 87 -6.38 -16.80 3.20
C ASP A 87 -7.05 -15.94 2.13
N ILE A 88 -6.69 -16.14 0.87
CA ILE A 88 -7.11 -15.32 -0.25
C ILE A 88 -7.32 -16.16 -1.52
N ILE A 89 -8.21 -15.71 -2.39
CA ILE A 89 -8.38 -16.24 -3.74
C ILE A 89 -7.73 -15.26 -4.72
N GLY A 90 -6.58 -15.63 -5.30
CA GLY A 90 -5.85 -14.78 -6.24
C GLY A 90 -5.46 -13.43 -5.64
N SER A 91 -5.91 -12.34 -6.25
CA SER A 91 -5.70 -10.96 -5.78
C SER A 91 -6.99 -10.31 -5.27
N SER A 92 -8.03 -11.09 -5.02
CA SER A 92 -9.35 -10.57 -4.66
C SER A 92 -9.42 -10.14 -3.20
N ASP A 93 -9.43 -8.83 -2.95
CA ASP A 93 -9.56 -8.28 -1.59
C ASP A 93 -10.84 -8.73 -0.89
N SER A 94 -11.92 -8.90 -1.63
CA SER A 94 -13.20 -9.34 -1.07
C SER A 94 -13.19 -10.80 -0.60
N SER A 95 -12.22 -11.60 -1.04
CA SER A 95 -12.07 -12.99 -0.61
C SER A 95 -11.27 -13.14 0.67
N ILE A 96 -10.58 -12.11 1.11
CA ILE A 96 -9.65 -12.17 2.25
C ILE A 96 -10.35 -12.60 3.53
N LYS A 97 -9.77 -13.59 4.20
CA LYS A 97 -10.20 -14.05 5.53
C LYS A 97 -9.01 -14.56 6.34
N ASN A 98 -9.25 -14.79 7.62
CA ASN A 98 -8.23 -15.27 8.57
C ASN A 98 -6.99 -14.36 8.57
N VAL A 99 -7.22 -13.06 8.74
CA VAL A 99 -6.19 -12.03 8.70
C VAL A 99 -5.29 -12.09 9.92
N VAL A 100 -3.98 -12.11 9.67
CA VAL A 100 -2.96 -11.79 10.67
C VAL A 100 -2.41 -10.40 10.28
N PRO A 101 -2.57 -9.37 11.13
CA PRO A 101 -2.12 -8.03 10.78
C PRO A 101 -0.61 -7.89 10.84
N ALA A 102 -0.06 -7.04 9.98
CA ALA A 102 1.35 -6.66 10.03
C ALA A 102 1.64 -5.80 11.26
N ASP A 103 2.87 -5.85 11.75
CA ASP A 103 3.30 -5.03 12.89
C ASP A 103 3.64 -3.61 12.44
N ILE A 104 2.61 -2.82 12.17
CA ILE A 104 2.74 -1.43 11.69
C ILE A 104 3.50 -0.57 12.72
N GLU A 105 3.32 -0.83 14.01
CA GLU A 105 4.01 -0.11 15.08
C GLU A 105 5.54 -0.16 14.92
N ARG A 106 6.08 -1.26 14.42
CA ARG A 106 7.52 -1.39 14.16
C ARG A 106 8.04 -0.31 13.20
N VAL A 107 7.27 -0.02 12.16
CA VAL A 107 7.64 1.02 11.17
C VAL A 107 7.49 2.41 11.77
N VAL A 108 6.38 2.67 12.44
CA VAL A 108 6.10 3.97 13.07
C VAL A 108 7.13 4.29 14.16
N ALA A 109 7.46 3.32 15.00
CA ALA A 109 8.40 3.50 16.10
C ALA A 109 9.85 3.76 15.65
N ASN A 110 10.21 3.30 14.46
CA ASN A 110 11.58 3.40 13.92
C ASN A 110 11.74 4.46 12.82
N SER A 111 10.86 5.44 12.78
CA SER A 111 10.84 6.49 11.77
C SER A 111 10.31 7.79 12.34
N LYS A 112 10.18 8.81 11.48
CA LYS A 112 9.55 10.10 11.81
C LYS A 112 8.12 10.19 11.30
N ILE A 113 7.47 9.05 11.04
CA ILE A 113 6.12 9.01 10.48
C ILE A 113 5.13 9.65 11.44
N GLN A 114 4.40 10.65 10.95
CA GLN A 114 3.32 11.32 11.68
C GLN A 114 1.96 11.12 11.01
N ASN A 115 1.96 10.85 9.71
CA ASN A 115 0.73 10.70 8.93
C ASN A 115 0.70 9.34 8.26
N ILE A 116 -0.44 8.64 8.41
CA ILE A 116 -0.68 7.33 7.81
C ILE A 116 -1.85 7.44 6.84
N TYR A 117 -1.67 6.90 5.64
CA TYR A 117 -2.66 6.92 4.57
C TYR A 117 -3.01 5.51 4.14
N ALA A 118 -4.27 5.28 3.82
CA ALA A 118 -4.72 4.01 3.25
C ALA A 118 -4.93 4.17 1.76
N ASN A 119 -4.32 3.29 0.99
CA ASN A 119 -4.57 3.17 -0.44
C ASN A 119 -5.80 2.29 -0.64
N GLY A 120 -6.97 2.93 -0.62
CA GLY A 120 -8.26 2.28 -0.77
C GLY A 120 -9.01 2.04 0.54
N GLY A 121 -10.32 1.84 0.42
CA GLY A 121 -11.23 1.69 1.56
C GLY A 121 -11.03 0.40 2.36
N THR A 122 -10.64 -0.69 1.69
CA THR A 122 -10.38 -1.96 2.36
C THR A 122 -9.19 -1.86 3.31
N ALA A 123 -8.11 -1.23 2.86
CA ALA A 123 -6.93 -1.00 3.70
C ALA A 123 -7.27 -0.15 4.93
N LYS A 124 -8.08 0.89 4.74
CA LYS A 124 -8.53 1.75 5.84
C LYS A 124 -9.30 0.97 6.89
N LYS A 125 -10.29 0.19 6.48
CA LYS A 125 -11.12 -0.61 7.39
C LYS A 125 -10.29 -1.63 8.17
N LEU A 126 -9.37 -2.30 7.51
CA LEU A 126 -8.52 -3.30 8.15
C LEU A 126 -7.54 -2.69 9.13
N TYR A 127 -6.96 -1.54 8.79
CA TYR A 127 -6.10 -0.81 9.73
C TYR A 127 -6.88 -0.38 10.98
N GLU A 128 -8.04 0.20 10.81
CA GLU A 128 -8.89 0.62 11.93
C GLU A 128 -9.28 -0.55 12.83
N LYS A 129 -9.53 -1.71 12.23
CA LYS A 129 -9.93 -2.92 12.95
C LYS A 129 -8.77 -3.58 13.71
N TYR A 130 -7.59 -3.69 13.09
CA TYR A 130 -6.50 -4.52 13.61
C TYR A 130 -5.29 -3.76 14.14
N SER A 131 -5.04 -2.55 13.66
CA SER A 131 -3.75 -1.89 13.86
C SER A 131 -3.84 -0.55 14.59
N GLN A 132 -4.95 0.17 14.48
CA GLN A 132 -5.06 1.53 15.00
C GLN A 132 -4.84 1.63 16.51
N LYS A 133 -5.35 0.69 17.29
CA LYS A 133 -5.16 0.69 18.74
C LYS A 133 -3.69 0.53 19.13
N LYS A 134 -2.95 -0.26 18.36
CA LYS A 134 -1.54 -0.52 18.62
C LYS A 134 -0.65 0.67 18.28
N THR A 135 -0.95 1.37 17.19
CA THR A 135 -0.16 2.53 16.76
C THR A 135 -0.57 3.82 17.47
N GLY A 136 -1.81 3.89 17.93
CA GLY A 136 -2.39 5.11 18.51
C GLY A 136 -2.56 6.23 17.48
N ARG A 137 -2.55 5.91 16.18
CA ARG A 137 -2.62 6.90 15.10
C ARG A 137 -3.80 6.63 14.19
N GLU A 138 -4.49 7.71 13.82
CA GLU A 138 -5.57 7.67 12.84
C GLU A 138 -5.02 7.49 11.43
N ILE A 139 -5.86 7.01 10.51
CA ILE A 139 -5.50 6.81 9.12
C ILE A 139 -6.40 7.65 8.21
N ILE A 140 -5.83 8.24 7.17
CA ILE A 140 -6.55 9.01 6.16
C ILE A 140 -6.77 8.12 4.94
N GLY A 141 -8.03 7.93 4.56
CA GLY A 141 -8.37 7.14 3.37
C GLY A 141 -8.16 7.92 2.08
N LEU A 142 -7.53 7.27 1.11
CA LEU A 142 -7.34 7.79 -0.24
C LEU A 142 -7.98 6.84 -1.24
N PRO A 143 -8.42 7.34 -2.42
CA PRO A 143 -8.94 6.44 -3.44
C PRO A 143 -7.86 5.47 -3.92
N SER A 144 -8.26 4.23 -4.15
CA SER A 144 -7.36 3.16 -4.57
C SER A 144 -6.71 3.43 -5.93
N THR A 145 -5.42 3.15 -6.03
CA THR A 145 -4.67 3.21 -7.31
C THR A 145 -4.87 1.95 -8.15
N SER A 146 -5.55 0.95 -7.64
CA SER A 146 -5.85 -0.31 -8.33
C SER A 146 -6.62 -0.08 -9.63
N PRO A 147 -6.34 -0.86 -10.70
CA PRO A 147 -7.15 -0.81 -11.91
C PRO A 147 -8.61 -1.20 -11.66
N ALA A 148 -8.91 -1.93 -10.59
CA ALA A 148 -10.28 -2.24 -10.18
C ALA A 148 -11.08 -0.97 -9.83
N ASN A 149 -10.43 0.11 -9.44
CA ASN A 149 -11.05 1.41 -9.19
C ASN A 149 -11.13 2.23 -10.48
N ALA A 150 -11.86 1.71 -11.47
CA ALA A 150 -11.90 2.26 -12.82
C ALA A 150 -12.60 3.64 -12.90
N ALA A 151 -13.40 4.01 -11.91
CA ALA A 151 -14.10 5.30 -11.86
C ALA A 151 -13.12 6.48 -11.67
N TYR A 152 -11.92 6.23 -11.16
CA TYR A 152 -10.92 7.27 -10.95
C TYR A 152 -9.88 7.25 -12.06
N SER A 153 -9.79 8.38 -12.78
CA SER A 153 -8.69 8.62 -13.74
C SER A 153 -7.39 8.91 -12.97
N LEU A 154 -6.27 8.86 -13.67
CA LEU A 154 -4.98 9.25 -13.08
C LEU A 154 -5.02 10.71 -12.58
N GLU A 155 -5.59 11.62 -13.35
CA GLU A 155 -5.74 13.03 -12.96
C GLU A 155 -6.52 13.18 -11.66
N ARG A 156 -7.62 12.46 -11.53
CA ARG A 156 -8.46 12.50 -10.33
C ARG A 156 -7.75 11.89 -9.12
N LEU A 157 -7.01 10.82 -9.32
CA LEU A 157 -6.17 10.25 -8.27
C LEU A 157 -5.14 11.27 -7.80
N LEU A 158 -4.45 11.93 -8.71
CA LEU A 158 -3.44 12.94 -8.37
C LEU A 158 -4.05 14.09 -7.56
N GLU A 159 -5.26 14.55 -7.92
CA GLU A 159 -5.97 15.58 -7.14
C GLU A 159 -6.24 15.12 -5.71
N CYS A 160 -6.79 13.92 -5.54
CA CYS A 160 -7.11 13.37 -4.22
C CYS A 160 -5.86 13.08 -3.37
N TRP A 161 -4.79 12.62 -4.00
CA TRP A 161 -3.54 12.28 -3.34
C TRP A 161 -2.67 13.49 -3.00
N GLN A 162 -3.07 14.71 -3.37
CA GLN A 162 -2.39 15.94 -2.97
C GLN A 162 -2.29 16.09 -1.44
N GLU A 163 -3.17 15.43 -0.69
CA GLU A 163 -3.11 15.39 0.78
C GLU A 163 -1.76 14.85 1.26
N VAL A 164 -1.19 13.87 0.56
CA VAL A 164 0.14 13.33 0.87
C VAL A 164 1.22 14.38 0.60
N LYS A 165 1.13 15.05 -0.55
CA LYS A 165 2.12 16.07 -0.95
C LYS A 165 2.25 17.19 0.08
N LYS A 166 1.16 17.60 0.71
CA LYS A 166 1.12 18.68 1.70
C LYS A 166 2.04 18.44 2.90
N VAL A 167 2.34 17.20 3.21
CA VAL A 167 3.13 16.81 4.39
C VAL A 167 4.51 16.26 4.05
N LEU A 168 4.87 16.26 2.80
CA LEU A 168 6.21 15.83 2.34
C LEU A 168 7.26 16.92 2.50
#